data_bda9f140d352d8337448ea082222b015
#
_entry.id   bda9f140d352d8337448ea082222b015
#
_cell.length_a   1.000
_cell.length_b   1.000
_cell.length_c   1.000
_cell.angle_alpha   90.00
_cell.angle_beta   90.00
_cell.angle_gamma   90.00
#
_symmetry.space_group_name_H-M   'P 1'
#
loop_
_entity.id
_entity.type
_entity.pdbx_description
1 polymer ?
#
loop_
_entity_poly.entity_id
_entity_poly.type
_entity_poly.pdbx_seq_one_letter_code
_entity_poly.pdbx_strand_id
1 'polypeptide(L)'
;MKVLHIITRMNTGGPAVFLDHLTSAMNDLDTQSTIAYGYCESNEADYTETHKLKSDLLKIKTLHRSLNPFDDLRAFFALRRVIKEINPDLVNTHTSKAGVLGRIAAKSVSRKIPVVHTYHGHLIYGYFARYKSFIFTLIERFLAQFTDAAVCITKETQDSLVKLKIGKGLKWQVIRLGIPIGNLINNSTKERPKITLLWVGRFTDIKDPFYAISVISELENMARGKYELQMVGGGELLEKSKELANKLPVAFTGWLDNPFESLNDFDLLLLTSKNEGMGLVMLEAARLSKATVARNVGGVTEFLVNNVNGLTVNGSPKIMAEQISKLSVEDIDKLGSAAKSELLKNFTDKRLAKEYFDLYQSLAV
;
A
#
# COMPACT_ATOMS: atom_id res chain seq x y z
N MET A 1 4.81 4.53 -25.47
CA MET A 1 3.78 3.50 -25.18
C MET A 1 2.63 4.15 -24.40
N LYS A 2 1.37 3.80 -24.74
CA LYS A 2 0.16 4.31 -24.04
C LYS A 2 -0.37 3.24 -23.10
N VAL A 3 -0.41 3.51 -21.81
CA VAL A 3 -0.92 2.57 -20.80
C VAL A 3 -2.15 3.14 -20.12
N LEU A 4 -3.25 2.37 -20.10
CA LEU A 4 -4.45 2.72 -19.36
C LEU A 4 -4.47 1.92 -18.04
N HIS A 5 -4.34 2.62 -16.93
CA HIS A 5 -4.55 2.07 -15.60
C HIS A 5 -6.01 2.22 -15.19
N ILE A 6 -6.61 1.15 -14.66
CA ILE A 6 -8.01 1.17 -14.19
C ILE A 6 -8.04 0.79 -12.72
N ILE A 7 -8.53 1.69 -11.87
CA ILE A 7 -8.65 1.48 -10.44
C ILE A 7 -10.06 1.84 -9.95
N THR A 8 -10.58 1.14 -8.96
CA THR A 8 -11.94 1.38 -8.46
C THR A 8 -12.12 2.81 -7.95
N ARG A 9 -11.15 3.35 -7.24
CA ARG A 9 -11.11 4.73 -6.73
C ARG A 9 -9.69 5.11 -6.29
N MET A 10 -9.42 6.40 -6.28
CA MET A 10 -8.14 6.97 -5.82
C MET A 10 -8.27 7.48 -4.37
N ASN A 11 -8.73 6.62 -3.45
CA ASN A 11 -8.77 6.99 -2.04
C ASN A 11 -7.37 7.01 -1.44
N THR A 12 -7.11 7.96 -0.52
CA THR A 12 -5.83 8.07 0.19
C THR A 12 -5.46 6.74 0.85
N GLY A 13 -4.41 6.10 0.31
CA GLY A 13 -3.95 4.78 0.71
C GLY A 13 -3.01 4.13 -0.30
N GLY A 14 -2.48 2.97 0.04
CA GLY A 14 -1.42 2.29 -0.71
C GLY A 14 -1.58 2.21 -2.22
N PRO A 15 -2.72 1.75 -2.77
CA PRO A 15 -2.88 1.62 -4.22
C PRO A 15 -2.87 2.95 -4.99
N ALA A 16 -3.41 4.04 -4.43
CA ALA A 16 -3.39 5.37 -5.07
C ALA A 16 -1.96 5.95 -5.08
N VAL A 17 -1.28 5.91 -3.94
CA VAL A 17 0.13 6.33 -3.81
C VAL A 17 1.04 5.51 -4.72
N PHE A 18 0.83 4.19 -4.78
CA PHE A 18 1.55 3.31 -5.70
C PHE A 18 1.38 3.73 -7.16
N LEU A 19 0.14 4.01 -7.61
CA LEU A 19 -0.12 4.44 -8.98
C LEU A 19 0.54 5.77 -9.30
N ASP A 20 0.51 6.72 -8.38
CA ASP A 20 1.19 8.00 -8.55
C ASP A 20 2.69 7.81 -8.73
N HIS A 21 3.34 7.06 -7.85
CA HIS A 21 4.79 6.77 -7.95
C HIS A 21 5.13 6.03 -9.25
N LEU A 22 4.38 4.97 -9.59
CA LEU A 22 4.60 4.20 -10.80
C LEU A 22 4.47 5.07 -12.05
N THR A 23 3.33 5.75 -12.20
CA THR A 23 3.04 6.50 -13.43
C THR A 23 3.91 7.74 -13.56
N SER A 24 4.27 8.39 -12.44
CA SER A 24 5.22 9.51 -12.45
C SER A 24 6.61 9.07 -12.92
N ALA A 25 7.11 7.93 -12.45
CA ALA A 25 8.41 7.41 -12.86
C ALA A 25 8.40 6.80 -14.27
N MET A 26 7.26 6.32 -14.76
CA MET A 26 7.11 5.81 -16.14
C MET A 26 7.17 6.91 -17.19
N ASN A 27 6.88 8.18 -16.85
CA ASN A 27 7.05 9.30 -17.78
C ASN A 27 8.51 9.45 -18.25
N ASP A 28 9.47 9.10 -17.40
CA ASP A 28 10.90 9.11 -17.73
C ASP A 28 11.29 7.97 -18.72
N LEU A 29 10.36 7.05 -18.99
CA LEU A 29 10.51 5.90 -19.89
C LEU A 29 9.61 6.03 -21.16
N ASP A 30 9.31 7.23 -21.61
CA ASP A 30 8.46 7.53 -22.78
C ASP A 30 7.11 6.78 -22.74
N THR A 31 6.52 6.66 -21.54
CA THR A 31 5.23 6.00 -21.35
C THR A 31 4.18 7.01 -20.94
N GLN A 32 3.18 7.18 -21.80
CA GLN A 32 2.00 7.98 -21.48
C GLN A 32 1.02 7.15 -20.65
N SER A 33 0.83 7.51 -19.39
CA SER A 33 -0.09 6.85 -18.47
C SER A 33 -1.39 7.64 -18.31
N THR A 34 -2.53 6.96 -18.46
CA THR A 34 -3.85 7.48 -18.12
C THR A 34 -4.45 6.64 -17.01
N ILE A 35 -5.01 7.27 -15.98
CA ILE A 35 -5.65 6.59 -14.84
C ILE A 35 -7.17 6.81 -14.93
N ALA A 36 -7.92 5.73 -15.24
CA ALA A 36 -9.37 5.72 -15.15
C ALA A 36 -9.79 5.26 -13.75
N TYR A 37 -10.52 6.09 -13.02
CA TYR A 37 -10.89 5.85 -11.62
C TYR A 37 -12.30 6.32 -11.31
N GLY A 38 -12.87 5.80 -10.24
CA GLY A 38 -14.21 6.14 -9.78
C GLY A 38 -14.22 7.05 -8.56
N TYR A 39 -15.35 7.08 -7.86
CA TYR A 39 -15.57 7.94 -6.70
C TYR A 39 -15.13 7.28 -5.40
N CYS A 40 -14.59 8.11 -4.49
CA CYS A 40 -14.43 7.78 -3.08
C CYS A 40 -15.79 7.86 -2.35
N GLU A 41 -15.98 7.08 -1.31
CA GLU A 41 -17.13 7.18 -0.42
C GLU A 41 -16.96 8.43 0.48
N SER A 42 -18.07 8.94 1.05
CA SER A 42 -18.07 10.18 1.83
C SER A 42 -17.16 10.18 3.07
N ASN A 43 -16.79 9.00 3.55
CA ASN A 43 -15.88 8.79 4.68
C ASN A 43 -14.43 8.51 4.25
N GLU A 44 -14.13 8.61 2.96
CA GLU A 44 -12.80 8.40 2.39
C GLU A 44 -12.25 9.71 1.80
N ALA A 45 -10.98 10.01 2.04
CA ALA A 45 -10.28 11.13 1.39
C ALA A 45 -9.89 10.74 -0.05
N ASP A 46 -10.18 11.60 -1.01
CA ASP A 46 -9.78 11.42 -2.42
C ASP A 46 -8.36 11.96 -2.62
N TYR A 47 -7.43 11.07 -2.96
CA TYR A 47 -6.02 11.37 -3.17
C TYR A 47 -5.81 12.42 -4.28
N THR A 48 -6.69 12.46 -5.28
CA THR A 48 -6.59 13.39 -6.42
C THR A 48 -6.99 14.83 -6.07
N GLU A 49 -7.63 15.05 -4.93
CA GLU A 49 -7.99 16.39 -4.45
C GLU A 49 -6.82 17.06 -3.72
N THR A 50 -5.93 16.28 -3.12
CA THR A 50 -4.81 16.79 -2.33
C THR A 50 -3.46 16.68 -3.05
N HIS A 51 -3.35 15.78 -4.04
CA HIS A 51 -2.12 15.53 -4.80
C HIS A 51 -2.30 15.79 -6.29
N LYS A 52 -1.38 16.53 -6.90
CA LYS A 52 -1.35 16.75 -8.35
C LYS A 52 -0.54 15.66 -9.02
N LEU A 53 -1.23 14.68 -9.60
CA LEU A 53 -0.60 13.60 -10.35
C LEU A 53 -0.09 14.11 -11.72
N LYS A 54 0.99 13.51 -12.20
CA LYS A 54 1.55 13.81 -13.54
C LYS A 54 0.85 13.07 -14.68
N SER A 55 -0.01 12.11 -14.35
CA SER A 55 -0.76 11.31 -15.32
C SER A 55 -2.08 11.95 -15.69
N ASP A 56 -2.60 11.62 -16.88
CA ASP A 56 -3.94 11.98 -17.27
C ASP A 56 -4.98 11.26 -16.40
N LEU A 57 -5.95 11.99 -15.87
CA LEU A 57 -6.97 11.47 -14.96
C LEU A 57 -8.35 11.45 -15.62
N LEU A 58 -9.01 10.29 -15.61
CA LEU A 58 -10.37 10.10 -16.13
C LEU A 58 -11.29 9.56 -15.03
N LYS A 59 -12.17 10.42 -14.52
CA LYS A 59 -13.15 10.04 -13.50
C LYS A 59 -14.39 9.38 -14.10
N ILE A 60 -14.64 8.10 -13.75
CA ILE A 60 -15.81 7.32 -14.20
C ILE A 60 -16.93 7.45 -13.17
N LYS A 61 -17.98 8.20 -13.50
CA LYS A 61 -19.07 8.54 -12.57
C LYS A 61 -19.79 7.35 -11.92
N THR A 62 -19.79 6.20 -12.57
CA THR A 62 -20.49 4.99 -12.11
C THR A 62 -19.59 3.93 -11.49
N LEU A 63 -18.27 4.19 -11.44
CA LEU A 63 -17.31 3.29 -10.81
C LEU A 63 -17.11 3.68 -9.34
N HIS A 64 -17.50 2.80 -8.42
CA HIS A 64 -17.37 2.98 -6.97
C HIS A 64 -17.20 1.62 -6.26
N ARG A 65 -16.90 1.63 -4.97
CA ARG A 65 -16.62 0.40 -4.21
C ARG A 65 -17.85 -0.48 -3.99
N SER A 66 -18.99 0.13 -3.68
CA SER A 66 -20.21 -0.61 -3.37
C SER A 66 -20.71 -1.39 -4.59
N LEU A 67 -21.30 -2.55 -4.35
CA LEU A 67 -21.88 -3.38 -5.43
C LEU A 67 -23.27 -2.85 -5.81
N ASN A 68 -23.39 -2.39 -7.04
CA ASN A 68 -24.64 -1.95 -7.65
C ASN A 68 -24.66 -2.43 -9.11
N PRO A 69 -25.47 -3.46 -9.46
CA PRO A 69 -25.45 -4.06 -10.79
C PRO A 69 -25.72 -3.05 -11.92
N PHE A 70 -26.58 -2.05 -11.69
CA PHE A 70 -26.89 -1.04 -12.70
C PHE A 70 -25.70 -0.10 -12.95
N ASP A 71 -25.07 0.38 -11.88
CA ASP A 71 -23.87 1.24 -12.00
C ASP A 71 -22.69 0.43 -12.49
N ASP A 72 -22.55 -0.84 -12.12
CA ASP A 72 -21.51 -1.72 -12.60
C ASP A 72 -21.60 -1.96 -14.10
N LEU A 73 -22.84 -2.16 -14.62
CA LEU A 73 -23.07 -2.25 -16.05
C LEU A 73 -22.77 -0.94 -16.80
N ARG A 74 -23.18 0.19 -16.24
CA ARG A 74 -22.84 1.53 -16.79
C ARG A 74 -21.34 1.78 -16.76
N ALA A 75 -20.65 1.44 -15.67
CA ALA A 75 -19.19 1.53 -15.55
C ALA A 75 -18.49 0.66 -16.59
N PHE A 76 -18.98 -0.55 -16.83
CA PHE A 76 -18.45 -1.43 -17.88
C PHE A 76 -18.52 -0.78 -19.26
N PHE A 77 -19.68 -0.20 -19.66
CA PHE A 77 -19.81 0.46 -20.95
C PHE A 77 -18.98 1.76 -21.02
N ALA A 78 -18.88 2.51 -19.92
CA ALA A 78 -18.02 3.67 -19.84
C ALA A 78 -16.53 3.30 -20.02
N LEU A 79 -16.06 2.25 -19.36
CA LEU A 79 -14.71 1.73 -19.53
C LEU A 79 -14.44 1.25 -20.97
N ARG A 80 -15.40 0.56 -21.60
CA ARG A 80 -15.28 0.18 -23.02
C ARG A 80 -15.13 1.39 -23.94
N ARG A 81 -15.89 2.46 -23.68
CA ARG A 81 -15.80 3.71 -24.44
C ARG A 81 -14.41 4.35 -24.26
N VAL A 82 -13.96 4.50 -23.02
CA VAL A 82 -12.64 5.04 -22.70
C VAL A 82 -11.51 4.24 -23.37
N ILE A 83 -11.57 2.90 -23.33
CA ILE A 83 -10.57 2.03 -23.99
C ILE A 83 -10.55 2.26 -25.50
N LYS A 84 -11.73 2.43 -26.14
CA LYS A 84 -11.80 2.72 -27.58
C LYS A 84 -11.25 4.10 -27.93
N GLU A 85 -11.57 5.13 -27.12
CA GLU A 85 -11.15 6.53 -27.35
C GLU A 85 -9.64 6.70 -27.14
N ILE A 86 -9.08 6.11 -26.09
CA ILE A 86 -7.63 6.19 -25.80
C ILE A 86 -6.83 5.32 -26.76
N ASN A 87 -7.40 4.18 -27.18
CA ASN A 87 -6.70 3.12 -27.93
C ASN A 87 -5.34 2.78 -27.30
N PRO A 88 -5.33 2.27 -26.06
CA PRO A 88 -4.09 2.00 -25.34
C PRO A 88 -3.35 0.78 -25.91
N ASP A 89 -2.03 0.80 -25.82
CA ASP A 89 -1.18 -0.35 -26.15
C ASP A 89 -1.33 -1.47 -25.10
N LEU A 90 -1.72 -1.11 -23.85
CA LEU A 90 -1.89 -2.05 -22.75
C LEU A 90 -2.87 -1.50 -21.71
N VAL A 91 -3.64 -2.39 -21.09
CA VAL A 91 -4.51 -2.07 -19.93
C VAL A 91 -3.96 -2.75 -18.68
N ASN A 92 -3.68 -1.98 -17.62
CA ASN A 92 -3.37 -2.52 -16.30
C ASN A 92 -4.51 -2.21 -15.32
N THR A 93 -5.05 -3.25 -14.70
CA THR A 93 -6.17 -3.14 -13.76
C THR A 93 -5.71 -3.33 -12.32
N HIS A 94 -6.28 -2.55 -11.40
CA HIS A 94 -5.94 -2.54 -9.98
C HIS A 94 -7.20 -2.67 -9.14
N THR A 95 -7.10 -3.30 -7.97
CA THR A 95 -8.23 -3.57 -7.05
C THR A 95 -9.30 -4.49 -7.63
N SER A 96 -10.17 -5.07 -6.77
CA SER A 96 -11.05 -6.17 -7.17
C SER A 96 -12.10 -5.75 -8.22
N LYS A 97 -12.89 -4.70 -7.94
CA LYS A 97 -14.01 -4.30 -8.81
C LYS A 97 -13.54 -3.78 -10.17
N ALA A 98 -12.55 -2.88 -10.17
CA ALA A 98 -11.93 -2.41 -11.42
C ALA A 98 -11.20 -3.54 -12.14
N GLY A 99 -10.63 -4.49 -11.39
CA GLY A 99 -10.08 -5.73 -11.95
C GLY A 99 -11.10 -6.55 -12.71
N VAL A 100 -12.32 -6.75 -12.16
CA VAL A 100 -13.41 -7.45 -12.87
C VAL A 100 -13.84 -6.71 -14.12
N LEU A 101 -14.27 -5.46 -13.94
CA LEU A 101 -14.88 -4.67 -15.03
C LEU A 101 -13.86 -4.32 -16.10
N GLY A 102 -12.65 -3.94 -15.73
CA GLY A 102 -11.59 -3.50 -16.65
C GLY A 102 -11.05 -4.64 -17.53
N ARG A 103 -10.80 -5.82 -16.95
CA ARG A 103 -10.33 -7.00 -17.71
C ARG A 103 -11.35 -7.41 -18.77
N ILE A 104 -12.62 -7.53 -18.39
CA ILE A 104 -13.70 -7.90 -19.31
C ILE A 104 -13.92 -6.79 -20.35
N ALA A 105 -13.93 -5.52 -19.96
CA ALA A 105 -14.09 -4.38 -20.87
C ALA A 105 -12.96 -4.36 -21.92
N ALA A 106 -11.70 -4.49 -21.53
CA ALA A 106 -10.57 -4.49 -22.44
C ALA A 106 -10.68 -5.61 -23.49
N LYS A 107 -10.88 -6.85 -23.06
CA LYS A 107 -10.99 -8.00 -23.96
C LYS A 107 -12.27 -8.00 -24.81
N SER A 108 -13.32 -7.30 -24.36
CA SER A 108 -14.55 -7.09 -25.17
C SER A 108 -14.39 -6.02 -26.25
N VAL A 109 -13.44 -5.09 -26.11
CA VAL A 109 -13.08 -4.12 -27.17
C VAL A 109 -12.18 -4.79 -28.18
N SER A 110 -11.09 -5.38 -27.75
CA SER A 110 -10.20 -6.18 -28.59
C SER A 110 -9.48 -7.25 -27.75
N ARG A 111 -9.47 -8.49 -28.26
CA ARG A 111 -8.72 -9.59 -27.64
C ARG A 111 -7.21 -9.38 -27.76
N LYS A 112 -6.75 -8.52 -28.68
CA LYS A 112 -5.33 -8.22 -28.89
C LYS A 112 -4.77 -7.25 -27.87
N ILE A 113 -5.59 -6.45 -27.19
CA ILE A 113 -5.11 -5.55 -26.13
C ILE A 113 -4.55 -6.38 -24.99
N PRO A 114 -3.25 -6.28 -24.66
CA PRO A 114 -2.67 -6.96 -23.50
C PRO A 114 -3.30 -6.42 -22.21
N VAL A 115 -3.60 -7.33 -21.28
CA VAL A 115 -4.20 -6.98 -19.99
C VAL A 115 -3.33 -7.51 -18.86
N VAL A 116 -2.86 -6.61 -18.03
CA VAL A 116 -2.18 -6.90 -16.77
C VAL A 116 -3.13 -6.69 -15.60
N HIS A 117 -3.08 -7.54 -14.58
CA HIS A 117 -3.75 -7.28 -13.31
C HIS A 117 -2.74 -7.23 -12.17
N THR A 118 -2.76 -6.12 -11.41
CA THR A 118 -1.89 -5.92 -10.25
C THR A 118 -2.63 -6.16 -8.94
N TYR A 119 -2.16 -7.14 -8.17
CA TYR A 119 -2.64 -7.48 -6.84
C TYR A 119 -1.84 -6.71 -5.79
N HIS A 120 -2.50 -5.82 -5.04
CA HIS A 120 -1.88 -4.95 -4.01
C HIS A 120 -1.84 -5.57 -2.61
N GLY A 121 -2.04 -6.86 -2.48
CA GLY A 121 -2.02 -7.59 -1.21
C GLY A 121 -3.03 -8.73 -1.15
N HIS A 122 -3.11 -9.39 -0.02
CA HIS A 122 -4.02 -10.50 0.19
C HIS A 122 -5.48 -10.04 0.27
N LEU A 123 -6.27 -10.38 -0.75
CA LEU A 123 -7.71 -10.16 -0.76
C LEU A 123 -8.50 -11.33 -0.12
N ILE A 124 -7.86 -12.50 0.02
CA ILE A 124 -8.56 -13.76 0.30
C ILE A 124 -8.42 -14.16 1.78
N TYR A 125 -7.27 -13.92 2.41
CA TYR A 125 -7.03 -14.26 3.80
C TYR A 125 -7.17 -13.04 4.72
N GLY A 126 -8.01 -13.17 5.77
CA GLY A 126 -8.18 -12.15 6.81
C GLY A 126 -9.20 -11.04 6.52
N TYR A 127 -9.69 -10.90 5.27
CA TYR A 127 -10.69 -9.89 4.92
C TYR A 127 -12.13 -10.43 4.83
N PHE A 128 -12.30 -11.70 4.49
CA PHE A 128 -13.63 -12.26 4.20
C PHE A 128 -13.91 -13.56 4.94
N ALA A 129 -15.19 -13.81 5.25
CA ALA A 129 -15.65 -15.12 5.67
C ALA A 129 -15.35 -16.18 4.59
N ARG A 130 -15.12 -17.43 4.98
CA ARG A 130 -14.68 -18.54 4.10
C ARG A 130 -15.49 -18.67 2.80
N TYR A 131 -16.83 -18.49 2.86
CA TYR A 131 -17.70 -18.59 1.66
C TYR A 131 -17.45 -17.43 0.67
N LYS A 132 -17.22 -16.21 1.15
CA LYS A 132 -16.89 -15.05 0.28
C LYS A 132 -15.52 -15.24 -0.39
N SER A 133 -14.55 -15.78 0.34
CA SER A 133 -13.22 -16.10 -0.21
C SER A 133 -13.34 -17.17 -1.31
N PHE A 134 -14.21 -18.15 -1.17
CA PHE A 134 -14.46 -19.16 -2.20
C PHE A 134 -15.05 -18.54 -3.48
N ILE A 135 -16.12 -17.72 -3.35
CA ILE A 135 -16.73 -17.02 -4.49
C ILE A 135 -15.71 -16.14 -5.19
N PHE A 136 -14.93 -15.38 -4.43
CA PHE A 136 -13.86 -14.53 -4.98
C PHE A 136 -12.84 -15.36 -5.76
N THR A 137 -12.43 -16.51 -5.24
CA THR A 137 -11.51 -17.44 -5.93
C THR A 137 -12.08 -17.92 -7.26
N LEU A 138 -13.37 -18.25 -7.33
CA LEU A 138 -14.02 -18.66 -8.58
C LEU A 138 -14.06 -17.52 -9.60
N ILE A 139 -14.38 -16.31 -9.14
CA ILE A 139 -14.37 -15.11 -9.99
C ILE A 139 -12.97 -14.86 -10.54
N GLU A 140 -11.93 -14.89 -9.70
CA GLU A 140 -10.54 -14.65 -10.14
C GLU A 140 -10.03 -15.75 -11.10
N ARG A 141 -10.42 -17.02 -10.90
CA ARG A 141 -10.12 -18.09 -11.84
C ARG A 141 -10.76 -17.85 -13.21
N PHE A 142 -12.01 -17.37 -13.22
CA PHE A 142 -12.69 -17.00 -14.47
C PHE A 142 -12.02 -15.81 -15.14
N LEU A 143 -11.66 -14.77 -14.38
CA LEU A 143 -11.04 -13.55 -14.89
C LEU A 143 -9.61 -13.77 -15.39
N ALA A 144 -8.94 -14.82 -14.96
CA ALA A 144 -7.65 -15.22 -15.49
C ALA A 144 -7.65 -15.43 -17.02
N GLN A 145 -8.81 -15.78 -17.61
CA GLN A 145 -8.95 -15.93 -19.08
C GLN A 145 -8.89 -14.60 -19.83
N PHE A 146 -9.07 -13.49 -19.12
CA PHE A 146 -9.01 -12.12 -19.66
C PHE A 146 -7.74 -11.38 -19.22
N THR A 147 -6.73 -12.13 -18.78
CA THR A 147 -5.49 -11.57 -18.21
C THR A 147 -4.30 -12.20 -18.94
N ASP A 148 -3.37 -11.39 -19.42
CA ASP A 148 -2.15 -11.88 -20.09
C ASP A 148 -0.98 -12.02 -19.13
N ALA A 149 -0.91 -11.12 -18.11
CA ALA A 149 0.04 -11.23 -17.01
C ALA A 149 -0.55 -10.76 -15.68
N ALA A 150 -0.09 -11.35 -14.59
CA ALA A 150 -0.46 -10.98 -13.23
C ALA A 150 0.75 -10.51 -12.45
N VAL A 151 0.63 -9.37 -11.80
CA VAL A 151 1.66 -8.80 -10.93
C VAL A 151 1.20 -8.87 -9.48
N CYS A 152 2.07 -9.35 -8.61
CA CYS A 152 1.91 -9.27 -7.16
C CYS A 152 2.99 -8.37 -6.58
N ILE A 153 2.63 -7.55 -5.60
CA ILE A 153 3.62 -6.69 -4.90
C ILE A 153 4.47 -7.47 -3.90
N THR A 154 4.08 -8.71 -3.57
CA THR A 154 4.80 -9.61 -2.66
C THR A 154 4.79 -11.04 -3.17
N LYS A 155 5.85 -11.78 -2.83
CA LYS A 155 5.96 -13.21 -3.13
C LYS A 155 4.88 -14.01 -2.39
N GLU A 156 4.57 -13.65 -1.14
CA GLU A 156 3.53 -14.30 -0.34
C GLU A 156 2.15 -14.21 -1.03
N THR A 157 1.80 -13.02 -1.57
CA THR A 157 0.56 -12.84 -2.34
C THR A 157 0.53 -13.75 -3.56
N GLN A 158 1.63 -13.82 -4.33
CA GLN A 158 1.73 -14.69 -5.49
C GLN A 158 1.53 -16.16 -5.11
N ASP A 159 2.26 -16.65 -4.10
CA ASP A 159 2.21 -18.06 -3.69
C ASP A 159 0.81 -18.45 -3.21
N SER A 160 0.12 -17.55 -2.50
CA SER A 160 -1.26 -17.76 -2.05
C SER A 160 -2.24 -17.87 -3.23
N LEU A 161 -2.12 -17.00 -4.25
CA LEU A 161 -2.99 -17.03 -5.43
C LEU A 161 -2.72 -18.27 -6.29
N VAL A 162 -1.46 -18.63 -6.49
CA VAL A 162 -1.05 -19.85 -7.20
C VAL A 162 -1.54 -21.11 -6.49
N LYS A 163 -1.41 -21.18 -5.15
CA LYS A 163 -1.95 -22.29 -4.34
C LYS A 163 -3.45 -22.44 -4.49
N LEU A 164 -4.17 -21.35 -4.66
CA LEU A 164 -5.60 -21.34 -4.96
C LEU A 164 -5.91 -21.64 -6.44
N LYS A 165 -4.93 -22.02 -7.26
CA LYS A 165 -5.06 -22.31 -8.69
C LYS A 165 -5.67 -21.14 -9.48
N ILE A 166 -5.46 -19.90 -9.05
CA ILE A 166 -5.83 -18.72 -9.80
C ILE A 166 -4.77 -18.52 -10.88
N GLY A 167 -5.21 -18.23 -12.11
CA GLY A 167 -4.30 -17.92 -13.21
C GLY A 167 -3.34 -19.06 -13.60
N LYS A 168 -3.85 -20.28 -13.68
CA LYS A 168 -3.06 -21.41 -14.19
C LYS A 168 -2.61 -21.12 -15.64
N GLY A 169 -1.28 -21.03 -15.85
CA GLY A 169 -0.70 -20.69 -17.14
C GLY A 169 -0.49 -19.19 -17.40
N LEU A 170 -0.86 -18.30 -16.47
CA LEU A 170 -0.53 -16.88 -16.56
C LEU A 170 0.97 -16.64 -16.36
N LYS A 171 1.47 -15.57 -16.99
CA LYS A 171 2.77 -14.99 -16.66
C LYS A 171 2.67 -14.26 -15.33
N TRP A 172 3.19 -14.87 -14.27
CA TRP A 172 3.25 -14.28 -12.95
C TRP A 172 4.57 -13.54 -12.75
N GLN A 173 4.49 -12.32 -12.16
CA GLN A 173 5.66 -11.56 -11.76
C GLN A 173 5.47 -10.94 -10.38
N VAL A 174 6.50 -10.97 -9.55
CA VAL A 174 6.54 -10.19 -8.31
C VAL A 174 7.30 -8.91 -8.61
N ILE A 175 6.59 -7.78 -8.53
CA ILE A 175 7.17 -6.45 -8.65
C ILE A 175 6.88 -5.72 -7.35
N ARG A 176 7.91 -5.60 -6.52
CA ARG A 176 7.82 -4.97 -5.20
C ARG A 176 7.54 -3.48 -5.32
N LEU A 177 6.97 -2.90 -4.27
CA LEU A 177 6.75 -1.45 -4.19
C LEU A 177 8.06 -0.67 -4.37
N GLY A 178 7.93 0.58 -4.77
CA GLY A 178 9.01 1.54 -4.86
C GLY A 178 8.48 2.94 -4.61
N ILE A 179 9.30 3.79 -4.00
CA ILE A 179 8.96 5.18 -3.72
C ILE A 179 10.00 6.13 -4.30
N PRO A 180 9.62 7.38 -4.62
CA PRO A 180 10.58 8.42 -5.00
C PRO A 180 11.49 8.75 -3.81
N ILE A 181 12.79 8.85 -4.10
CA ILE A 181 13.78 9.12 -3.03
C ILE A 181 13.79 10.59 -2.64
N GLY A 182 13.53 11.50 -3.60
CA GLY A 182 13.52 12.95 -3.33
C GLY A 182 14.82 13.51 -2.78
N ASN A 183 14.77 14.73 -2.26
CA ASN A 183 15.90 15.31 -1.52
C ASN A 183 15.95 14.71 -0.13
N LEU A 184 17.02 13.98 0.15
CA LEU A 184 17.26 13.35 1.44
C LEU A 184 17.63 14.41 2.47
N ILE A 185 16.70 14.79 3.33
CA ILE A 185 17.00 15.67 4.47
C ILE A 185 17.70 14.80 5.51
N ASN A 186 18.97 15.04 5.73
CA ASN A 186 19.70 14.49 6.87
C ASN A 186 19.29 15.31 8.11
N ASN A 187 18.35 14.80 8.87
CA ASN A 187 18.06 15.40 10.17
C ASN A 187 19.20 15.07 11.13
N SER A 188 19.85 16.12 11.62
CA SER A 188 20.92 16.05 12.60
C SER A 188 20.45 15.35 13.89
N THR A 189 21.37 14.62 14.50
CA THR A 189 21.24 14.04 15.85
C THR A 189 21.00 15.15 16.88
N LYS A 190 19.73 15.44 17.17
CA LYS A 190 19.37 16.21 18.37
C LYS A 190 19.40 15.29 19.57
N GLU A 191 19.91 15.76 20.71
CA GLU A 191 19.65 15.09 21.98
C GLU A 191 18.15 14.96 22.16
N ARG A 192 17.65 13.72 22.26
CA ARG A 192 16.21 13.42 22.35
C ARG A 192 15.89 13.03 23.76
N PRO A 193 15.14 13.84 24.50
CA PRO A 193 14.76 13.53 25.87
C PRO A 193 13.80 12.33 25.95
N LYS A 194 13.12 12.02 24.84
CA LYS A 194 12.18 10.90 24.71
C LYS A 194 12.36 10.21 23.36
N ILE A 195 11.95 8.95 23.31
CA ILE A 195 11.82 8.17 22.07
C ILE A 195 10.39 8.33 21.54
N THR A 196 10.25 8.94 20.37
CA THR A 196 8.97 9.18 19.72
C THR A 196 8.65 8.05 18.74
N LEU A 197 7.56 7.35 18.98
CA LEU A 197 6.98 6.37 18.06
C LEU A 197 5.99 7.05 17.14
N LEU A 198 6.00 6.73 15.84
CA LEU A 198 5.03 7.20 14.86
C LEU A 198 4.18 6.03 14.37
N TRP A 199 2.88 6.18 14.39
CA TRP A 199 1.93 5.28 13.77
C TRP A 199 1.14 6.02 12.70
N VAL A 200 1.11 5.50 11.45
CA VAL A 200 0.42 6.12 10.32
C VAL A 200 -0.53 5.12 9.70
N GLY A 201 -1.82 5.45 9.66
CA GLY A 201 -2.80 4.56 9.05
C GLY A 201 -4.25 4.96 9.27
N ARG A 202 -5.15 4.21 8.63
CA ARG A 202 -6.59 4.34 8.92
C ARG A 202 -6.89 3.66 10.25
N PHE A 203 -7.69 4.30 11.08
CA PHE A 203 -8.18 3.72 12.34
C PHE A 203 -9.27 2.68 12.05
N THR A 204 -8.84 1.50 11.62
CA THR A 204 -9.68 0.36 11.23
C THR A 204 -9.19 -0.90 11.92
N ASP A 205 -10.05 -1.94 12.01
CA ASP A 205 -9.69 -3.21 12.65
C ASP A 205 -8.42 -3.84 12.03
N ILE A 206 -8.26 -3.73 10.71
CA ILE A 206 -7.10 -4.33 10.03
C ILE A 206 -5.78 -3.64 10.37
N LYS A 207 -5.78 -2.33 10.66
CA LYS A 207 -4.59 -1.55 11.05
C LYS A 207 -4.28 -1.65 12.54
N ASP A 208 -5.24 -2.11 13.33
CA ASP A 208 -5.15 -2.42 14.76
C ASP A 208 -4.52 -1.28 15.60
N PRO A 209 -5.15 -0.08 15.63
CA PRO A 209 -4.65 1.05 16.43
C PRO A 209 -4.62 0.72 17.93
N PHE A 210 -5.48 -0.20 18.40
CA PHE A 210 -5.53 -0.59 19.81
C PHE A 210 -4.27 -1.35 20.24
N TYR A 211 -3.68 -2.13 19.33
CA TYR A 211 -2.42 -2.78 19.57
C TYR A 211 -1.30 -1.74 19.78
N ALA A 212 -1.25 -0.67 18.97
CA ALA A 212 -0.27 0.42 19.15
C ALA A 212 -0.42 1.11 20.50
N ILE A 213 -1.67 1.41 20.92
CA ILE A 213 -1.97 2.01 22.21
C ILE A 213 -1.57 1.07 23.35
N SER A 214 -1.78 -0.23 23.20
CA SER A 214 -1.33 -1.21 24.19
C SER A 214 0.19 -1.28 24.29
N VAL A 215 0.92 -1.15 23.16
CA VAL A 215 2.40 -1.11 23.17
C VAL A 215 2.90 0.11 23.97
N ILE A 216 2.36 1.31 23.74
CA ILE A 216 2.79 2.49 24.49
C ILE A 216 2.42 2.39 25.98
N SER A 217 1.29 1.77 26.31
CA SER A 217 0.92 1.50 27.70
C SER A 217 1.93 0.59 28.41
N GLU A 218 2.39 -0.47 27.75
CA GLU A 218 3.41 -1.36 28.29
C GLU A 218 4.78 -0.67 28.42
N LEU A 219 5.16 0.17 27.44
CA LEU A 219 6.39 0.96 27.49
C LEU A 219 6.36 1.97 28.64
N GLU A 220 5.22 2.62 28.89
CA GLU A 220 5.04 3.56 30.00
C GLU A 220 5.12 2.85 31.37
N ASN A 221 4.65 1.60 31.46
CA ASN A 221 4.80 0.77 32.66
C ASN A 221 6.27 0.35 32.91
N MET A 222 7.06 0.15 31.82
CA MET A 222 8.46 -0.27 31.92
C MET A 222 9.40 0.90 32.21
N ALA A 223 9.17 2.05 31.58
CA ALA A 223 10.03 3.22 31.67
C ALA A 223 9.23 4.51 31.50
N ARG A 224 8.59 4.92 32.58
CA ARG A 224 7.67 6.06 32.63
C ARG A 224 8.31 7.34 32.08
N GLY A 225 7.61 7.99 31.13
CA GLY A 225 8.01 9.26 30.55
C GLY A 225 9.15 9.16 29.53
N LYS A 226 9.67 7.95 29.22
CA LYS A 226 10.73 7.75 28.23
C LYS A 226 10.20 7.69 26.79
N TYR A 227 8.95 7.29 26.59
CA TYR A 227 8.37 7.07 25.26
C TYR A 227 7.14 7.94 25.04
N GLU A 228 6.85 8.27 23.79
CA GLU A 228 5.60 8.88 23.35
C GLU A 228 5.17 8.31 21.99
N LEU A 229 3.87 8.39 21.68
CA LEU A 229 3.29 7.88 20.45
C LEU A 229 2.54 9.00 19.72
N GLN A 230 2.87 9.22 18.46
CA GLN A 230 2.11 10.07 17.55
C GLN A 230 1.31 9.18 16.60
N MET A 231 -0.01 9.40 16.53
CA MET A 231 -0.92 8.63 15.68
C MET A 231 -1.55 9.53 14.62
N VAL A 232 -1.30 9.18 13.35
CA VAL A 232 -1.75 9.94 12.17
C VAL A 232 -2.81 9.16 11.42
N GLY A 233 -3.91 9.83 11.08
CA GLY A 233 -4.99 9.31 10.26
C GLY A 233 -6.37 9.47 10.89
N GLY A 234 -7.35 8.84 10.28
CA GLY A 234 -8.75 8.83 10.71
C GLY A 234 -9.41 7.49 10.41
N GLY A 235 -10.63 7.31 10.83
CA GLY A 235 -11.41 6.09 10.61
C GLY A 235 -12.36 5.78 11.76
N GLU A 236 -13.12 4.71 11.62
CA GLU A 236 -14.21 4.32 12.52
C GLU A 236 -13.75 4.02 13.97
N LEU A 237 -12.48 3.70 14.18
CA LEU A 237 -11.93 3.38 15.50
C LEU A 237 -11.22 4.58 16.17
N LEU A 238 -11.21 5.77 15.55
CA LEU A 238 -10.46 6.93 16.07
C LEU A 238 -10.93 7.34 17.47
N GLU A 239 -12.22 7.55 17.67
CA GLU A 239 -12.75 8.04 18.94
C GLU A 239 -12.52 7.02 20.07
N LYS A 240 -12.74 5.74 19.78
CA LYS A 240 -12.43 4.67 20.73
C LYS A 240 -10.94 4.57 21.04
N SER A 241 -10.08 4.88 20.07
CA SER A 241 -8.61 4.94 20.28
C SER A 241 -8.24 6.08 21.24
N LYS A 242 -8.85 7.25 21.09
CA LYS A 242 -8.65 8.38 22.00
C LYS A 242 -9.09 8.05 23.45
N GLU A 243 -10.24 7.37 23.60
CA GLU A 243 -10.72 6.91 24.91
C GLU A 243 -9.73 5.95 25.58
N LEU A 244 -9.23 4.96 24.83
CA LEU A 244 -8.26 3.97 25.33
C LEU A 244 -6.90 4.59 25.65
N ALA A 245 -6.50 5.63 24.94
CA ALA A 245 -5.24 6.33 25.14
C ALA A 245 -5.30 7.38 26.28
N ASN A 246 -6.45 7.54 26.93
CA ASN A 246 -6.59 8.49 28.03
C ASN A 246 -5.51 8.27 29.10
N LYS A 247 -4.79 9.35 29.48
CA LYS A 247 -3.64 9.34 30.40
C LYS A 247 -2.35 8.69 29.89
N LEU A 248 -2.31 8.22 28.66
CA LEU A 248 -1.08 7.75 28.01
C LEU A 248 -0.41 8.88 27.20
N PRO A 249 0.88 8.86 26.99
CA PRO A 249 1.61 9.85 26.17
C PRO A 249 1.35 9.61 24.66
N VAL A 250 0.11 9.83 24.22
CA VAL A 250 -0.36 9.63 22.84
C VAL A 250 -0.94 10.91 22.29
N ALA A 251 -0.45 11.34 21.13
CA ALA A 251 -1.00 12.46 20.37
C ALA A 251 -1.72 11.98 19.12
N PHE A 252 -2.87 12.55 18.80
CA PHE A 252 -3.65 12.27 17.60
C PHE A 252 -3.69 13.51 16.71
N THR A 253 -3.20 13.41 15.48
CA THR A 253 -3.10 14.55 14.56
C THR A 253 -4.25 14.66 13.57
N GLY A 254 -5.04 13.59 13.40
CA GLY A 254 -5.95 13.46 12.26
C GLY A 254 -5.20 13.13 10.97
N TRP A 255 -5.85 13.36 9.83
CA TRP A 255 -5.22 13.17 8.51
C TRP A 255 -4.19 14.26 8.24
N LEU A 256 -3.04 13.87 7.72
CA LEU A 256 -1.99 14.75 7.19
C LEU A 256 -1.70 14.33 5.74
N ASP A 257 -1.51 15.30 4.85
CA ASP A 257 -1.21 15.02 3.43
C ASP A 257 0.14 14.32 3.28
N ASN A 258 1.16 14.82 3.99
CA ASN A 258 2.53 14.26 3.99
C ASN A 258 2.99 14.01 5.42
N PRO A 259 2.53 12.92 6.09
CA PRO A 259 2.82 12.69 7.51
C PRO A 259 4.30 12.59 7.82
N PHE A 260 5.11 12.02 6.92
CA PHE A 260 6.54 11.85 7.10
C PHE A 260 7.36 13.13 6.85
N GLU A 261 6.82 14.12 6.17
CA GLU A 261 7.42 15.44 6.01
C GLU A 261 7.02 16.35 7.17
N SER A 262 5.75 16.29 7.58
CA SER A 262 5.19 17.10 8.67
C SER A 262 5.68 16.65 10.04
N LEU A 263 5.90 15.34 10.24
CA LEU A 263 6.30 14.72 11.51
C LEU A 263 7.62 13.96 11.33
N ASN A 264 8.64 14.63 10.85
CA ASN A 264 9.96 14.02 10.58
C ASN A 264 10.82 13.80 11.84
N ASP A 265 10.37 14.27 13.00
CA ASP A 265 11.08 14.21 14.28
C ASP A 265 10.62 13.03 15.15
N PHE A 266 10.35 11.86 14.54
CA PHE A 266 10.12 10.60 15.23
C PHE A 266 11.36 9.71 15.18
N ASP A 267 11.39 8.67 16.02
CA ASP A 267 12.52 7.72 16.11
C ASP A 267 12.21 6.39 15.46
N LEU A 268 11.03 5.85 15.69
CA LEU A 268 10.59 4.55 15.23
C LEU A 268 9.21 4.61 14.60
N LEU A 269 9.05 3.98 13.43
CA LEU A 269 7.72 3.69 12.90
C LEU A 269 7.16 2.42 13.58
N LEU A 270 5.93 2.48 14.08
CA LEU A 270 5.21 1.36 14.67
C LEU A 270 4.14 0.86 13.69
N LEU A 271 4.28 -0.38 13.19
CA LEU A 271 3.34 -1.00 12.27
C LEU A 271 2.63 -2.18 12.93
N THR A 272 1.37 -1.97 13.30
CA THR A 272 0.59 -2.92 14.13
C THR A 272 -0.48 -3.69 13.38
N SER A 273 -0.55 -3.56 12.07
CA SER A 273 -1.57 -4.19 11.23
C SER A 273 -1.69 -5.69 11.45
N LYS A 274 -2.91 -6.21 11.36
CA LYS A 274 -3.21 -7.66 11.38
C LYS A 274 -2.87 -8.32 10.04
N ASN A 275 -2.85 -7.54 8.96
CA ASN A 275 -2.45 -7.95 7.62
C ASN A 275 -1.94 -6.75 6.83
N GLU A 276 -0.87 -6.94 6.08
CA GLU A 276 -0.27 -5.95 5.18
C GLU A 276 0.09 -6.58 3.83
N GLY A 277 -0.09 -5.80 2.77
CA GLY A 277 0.52 -6.15 1.49
C GLY A 277 2.04 -6.10 1.64
N MET A 278 2.58 -4.87 1.70
CA MET A 278 4.00 -4.64 1.98
C MET A 278 4.22 -3.46 2.95
N GLY A 279 3.24 -2.54 3.04
CA GLY A 279 3.30 -1.39 3.95
C GLY A 279 4.19 -0.25 3.41
N LEU A 280 3.66 0.59 2.52
CA LEU A 280 4.37 1.76 1.97
C LEU A 280 4.98 2.64 3.05
N VAL A 281 4.30 2.78 4.19
CA VAL A 281 4.77 3.59 5.34
C VAL A 281 6.15 3.17 5.84
N MET A 282 6.53 1.89 5.69
CA MET A 282 7.88 1.42 6.04
C MET A 282 8.95 1.99 5.11
N LEU A 283 8.64 2.09 3.82
CA LEU A 283 9.55 2.67 2.84
C LEU A 283 9.70 4.18 3.07
N GLU A 284 8.59 4.86 3.41
CA GLU A 284 8.61 6.28 3.75
C GLU A 284 9.45 6.56 5.02
N ALA A 285 9.31 5.75 6.06
CA ALA A 285 10.15 5.84 7.24
C ALA A 285 11.64 5.59 6.90
N ALA A 286 11.92 4.56 6.10
CA ALA A 286 13.27 4.22 5.65
C ALA A 286 13.91 5.34 4.82
N ARG A 287 13.13 6.07 4.01
CA ARG A 287 13.59 7.27 3.27
C ARG A 287 14.19 8.30 4.21
N LEU A 288 13.63 8.45 5.40
CA LEU A 288 14.11 9.35 6.45
C LEU A 288 15.16 8.72 7.38
N SER A 289 15.70 7.55 7.05
CA SER A 289 16.60 6.77 7.93
C SER A 289 15.95 6.39 9.26
N LYS A 290 14.63 6.16 9.28
CA LYS A 290 13.90 5.74 10.48
C LYS A 290 13.64 4.25 10.44
N ALA A 291 13.90 3.58 11.57
CA ALA A 291 13.64 2.16 11.70
C ALA A 291 12.15 1.87 11.89
N THR A 292 11.72 0.68 11.48
CA THR A 292 10.35 0.20 11.70
C THR A 292 10.35 -0.96 12.67
N VAL A 293 9.41 -0.95 13.62
CA VAL A 293 9.03 -2.11 14.43
C VAL A 293 7.64 -2.55 13.98
N ALA A 294 7.53 -3.74 13.45
CA ALA A 294 6.31 -4.24 12.83
C ALA A 294 5.87 -5.58 13.39
N ARG A 295 4.56 -5.85 13.37
CA ARG A 295 4.08 -7.24 13.49
C ARG A 295 4.53 -8.02 12.26
N ASN A 296 4.94 -9.27 12.49
CA ASN A 296 5.35 -10.18 11.42
C ASN A 296 4.10 -10.75 10.69
N VAL A 297 3.55 -9.98 9.76
CA VAL A 297 2.32 -10.32 9.04
C VAL A 297 2.44 -9.97 7.56
N GLY A 298 1.83 -10.78 6.69
CA GLY A 298 1.76 -10.51 5.27
C GLY A 298 3.13 -10.26 4.64
N GLY A 299 3.19 -9.30 3.73
CA GLY A 299 4.41 -8.94 3.01
C GLY A 299 5.36 -8.00 3.75
N VAL A 300 5.24 -7.80 5.08
CA VAL A 300 6.17 -6.98 5.88
C VAL A 300 7.62 -7.44 5.70
N THR A 301 7.84 -8.75 5.67
CA THR A 301 9.18 -9.37 5.50
C THR A 301 9.77 -9.25 4.10
N GLU A 302 9.02 -8.73 3.13
CA GLU A 302 9.57 -8.39 1.81
C GLU A 302 10.55 -7.20 1.88
N PHE A 303 10.39 -6.35 2.89
CA PHE A 303 11.28 -5.23 3.15
C PHE A 303 12.06 -5.38 4.46
N LEU A 304 11.37 -5.75 5.58
CA LEU A 304 12.01 -5.84 6.89
C LEU A 304 12.70 -7.20 7.07
N VAL A 305 14.01 -7.14 7.30
CA VAL A 305 14.81 -8.26 7.79
C VAL A 305 15.09 -8.03 9.27
N ASN A 306 14.56 -8.91 10.12
CA ASN A 306 14.61 -8.78 11.58
C ASN A 306 16.03 -8.57 12.10
N ASN A 307 16.23 -7.60 12.98
CA ASN A 307 17.51 -7.18 13.56
C ASN A 307 18.56 -6.68 12.53
N VAL A 308 18.19 -6.45 11.27
CA VAL A 308 19.09 -5.93 10.23
C VAL A 308 18.69 -4.51 9.83
N ASN A 309 17.44 -4.30 9.41
CA ASN A 309 16.92 -3.02 8.97
C ASN A 309 15.59 -2.64 9.66
N GLY A 310 15.26 -3.31 10.76
CA GLY A 310 14.09 -3.09 11.58
C GLY A 310 13.82 -4.31 12.46
N LEU A 311 12.68 -4.31 13.15
CA LEU A 311 12.25 -5.44 13.97
C LEU A 311 10.92 -5.99 13.47
N THR A 312 10.83 -7.32 13.36
CA THR A 312 9.57 -8.03 13.16
C THR A 312 9.20 -8.81 14.41
N VAL A 313 8.00 -8.61 14.92
CA VAL A 313 7.57 -9.16 16.21
C VAL A 313 6.36 -10.07 16.05
N ASN A 314 6.45 -11.27 16.60
CA ASN A 314 5.31 -12.17 16.76
C ASN A 314 4.82 -12.10 18.20
N GLY A 315 3.51 -11.97 18.41
CA GLY A 315 2.93 -12.08 19.75
C GLY A 315 2.17 -10.85 20.21
N SER A 316 2.16 -10.62 21.53
CA SER A 316 1.36 -9.57 22.19
C SER A 316 2.03 -8.19 22.14
N PRO A 317 1.26 -7.11 22.43
CA PRO A 317 1.81 -5.75 22.60
C PRO A 317 2.95 -5.70 23.62
N LYS A 318 2.87 -6.47 24.69
CA LYS A 318 3.91 -6.57 25.72
C LYS A 318 5.25 -7.06 25.14
N ILE A 319 5.23 -8.11 24.30
CA ILE A 319 6.44 -8.63 23.65
C ILE A 319 7.05 -7.56 22.74
N MET A 320 6.22 -6.81 21.99
CA MET A 320 6.70 -5.74 21.15
C MET A 320 7.32 -4.60 21.98
N ALA A 321 6.68 -4.21 23.07
CA ALA A 321 7.22 -3.23 24.02
C ALA A 321 8.57 -3.68 24.64
N GLU A 322 8.69 -4.94 25.02
CA GLU A 322 9.93 -5.51 25.52
C GLU A 322 11.06 -5.48 24.47
N GLN A 323 10.76 -5.72 23.20
CA GLN A 323 11.76 -5.60 22.14
C GLN A 323 12.18 -4.14 21.90
N ILE A 324 11.22 -3.21 21.89
CA ILE A 324 11.51 -1.77 21.75
C ILE A 324 12.34 -1.27 22.93
N SER A 325 12.02 -1.68 24.16
CA SER A 325 12.71 -1.20 25.37
C SER A 325 14.19 -1.60 25.47
N LYS A 326 14.59 -2.65 24.72
CA LYS A 326 15.98 -3.14 24.64
C LYS A 326 16.84 -2.34 23.64
N LEU A 327 16.22 -1.57 22.76
CA LEU A 327 16.96 -0.76 21.77
C LEU A 327 17.57 0.47 22.45
N SER A 328 18.87 0.66 22.24
CA SER A 328 19.52 1.97 22.46
C SER A 328 19.18 2.91 21.32
N VAL A 329 19.43 4.21 21.49
CA VAL A 329 19.31 5.21 20.42
C VAL A 329 20.23 4.84 19.25
N GLU A 330 21.44 4.38 19.55
CA GLU A 330 22.42 3.93 18.54
C GLU A 330 21.90 2.73 17.73
N ASP A 331 21.24 1.75 18.37
CA ASP A 331 20.62 0.62 17.66
C ASP A 331 19.51 1.10 16.72
N ILE A 332 18.67 2.02 17.18
CA ILE A 332 17.59 2.63 16.36
C ILE A 332 18.17 3.32 15.13
N ASP A 333 19.20 4.15 15.28
CA ASP A 333 19.84 4.86 14.20
C ASP A 333 20.54 3.91 13.21
N LYS A 334 21.17 2.84 13.71
CA LYS A 334 21.81 1.81 12.90
C LYS A 334 20.78 1.04 12.06
N LEU A 335 19.67 0.62 12.65
CA LEU A 335 18.57 -0.04 11.95
C LEU A 335 17.94 0.87 10.89
N GLY A 336 17.72 2.16 11.20
CA GLY A 336 17.19 3.14 10.27
C GLY A 336 18.12 3.40 9.09
N SER A 337 19.42 3.48 9.33
CA SER A 337 20.43 3.63 8.28
C SER A 337 20.49 2.42 7.36
N ALA A 338 20.38 1.23 7.92
CA ALA A 338 20.30 -0.02 7.16
C ALA A 338 19.00 -0.10 6.33
N ALA A 339 17.86 0.34 6.90
CA ALA A 339 16.59 0.43 6.18
C ALA A 339 16.68 1.36 4.97
N LYS A 340 17.31 2.53 5.11
CA LYS A 340 17.57 3.46 4.00
C LYS A 340 18.46 2.83 2.93
N SER A 341 19.50 2.14 3.31
CA SER A 341 20.41 1.47 2.36
C SER A 341 19.65 0.42 1.54
N GLU A 342 18.78 -0.37 2.18
CA GLU A 342 17.93 -1.35 1.52
C GLU A 342 16.91 -0.71 0.58
N LEU A 343 16.28 0.40 1.01
CA LEU A 343 15.37 1.19 0.19
C LEU A 343 16.06 1.67 -1.09
N LEU A 344 17.22 2.31 -0.97
CA LEU A 344 17.97 2.87 -2.10
C LEU A 344 18.39 1.79 -3.11
N LYS A 345 18.67 0.59 -2.63
CA LYS A 345 19.11 -0.53 -3.47
C LYS A 345 17.94 -1.20 -4.19
N ASN A 346 16.81 -1.44 -3.51
CA ASN A 346 15.82 -2.39 -3.98
C ASN A 346 14.37 -1.85 -4.05
N PHE A 347 14.09 -0.61 -3.58
CA PHE A 347 12.70 -0.14 -3.45
C PHE A 347 12.49 1.30 -3.96
N THR A 348 13.22 1.67 -5.02
CA THR A 348 13.04 2.98 -5.67
C THR A 348 11.90 2.94 -6.70
N ASP A 349 11.24 4.08 -6.92
CA ASP A 349 10.25 4.28 -7.99
C ASP A 349 10.83 4.00 -9.39
N LYS A 350 12.10 4.36 -9.64
CA LYS A 350 12.79 4.10 -10.91
C LYS A 350 12.92 2.61 -11.19
N ARG A 351 13.31 1.80 -10.17
CA ARG A 351 13.33 0.35 -10.29
C ARG A 351 11.92 -0.20 -10.54
N LEU A 352 10.92 0.25 -9.76
CA LEU A 352 9.52 -0.12 -9.93
C LEU A 352 9.04 0.14 -11.36
N ALA A 353 9.24 1.35 -11.87
CA ALA A 353 8.84 1.74 -13.22
C ALA A 353 9.56 0.90 -14.30
N LYS A 354 10.85 0.65 -14.13
CA LYS A 354 11.64 -0.17 -15.09
C LYS A 354 11.11 -1.59 -15.17
N GLU A 355 10.81 -2.24 -14.04
CA GLU A 355 10.28 -3.62 -14.03
C GLU A 355 8.88 -3.70 -14.67
N TYR A 356 8.00 -2.71 -14.42
CA TYR A 356 6.71 -2.63 -15.10
C TYR A 356 6.86 -2.35 -16.61
N PHE A 357 7.76 -1.45 -16.98
CA PHE A 357 8.02 -1.13 -18.37
C PHE A 357 8.51 -2.36 -19.15
N ASP A 358 9.45 -3.13 -18.61
CA ASP A 358 9.97 -4.35 -19.22
C ASP A 358 8.86 -5.42 -19.38
N LEU A 359 8.00 -5.57 -18.36
CA LEU A 359 6.83 -6.44 -18.46
C LEU A 359 5.89 -5.97 -19.57
N TYR A 360 5.55 -4.69 -19.62
CA TYR A 360 4.61 -4.14 -20.60
C TYR A 360 5.16 -4.27 -22.03
N GLN A 361 6.43 -3.95 -22.25
CA GLN A 361 7.08 -4.15 -23.53
C GLN A 361 7.02 -5.61 -23.99
N SER A 362 7.22 -6.55 -23.08
CA SER A 362 7.17 -7.99 -23.40
C SER A 362 5.78 -8.50 -23.79
N LEU A 363 4.72 -7.72 -23.60
CA LEU A 363 3.33 -8.05 -23.90
C LEU A 363 2.77 -7.25 -25.09
N ALA A 364 3.33 -6.09 -25.39
CA ALA A 364 2.86 -5.17 -26.43
C ALA A 364 3.41 -5.51 -27.84
N VAL A 365 4.08 -6.64 -28.01
CA VAL A 365 4.68 -7.13 -29.29
C VAL A 365 3.66 -7.86 -30.14
#